data_5543418e3a6f96bada25c270cb0048d4
#
_entry.id   5543418e3a6f96bada25c270cb0048d4
#
_cell.length_a   1.000
_cell.length_b   1.000
_cell.length_c   1.000
_cell.angle_alpha   90.00
_cell.angle_beta   90.00
_cell.angle_gamma   90.00
#
_symmetry.space_group_name_H-M   'P 1'
#
loop_
_entity.id
_entity.type
_entity.pdbx_description
1 polymer ?
#
loop_
_entity_poly.entity_id
_entity_poly.type
_entity_poly.pdbx_seq_one_letter_code
_entity_poly.pdbx_strand_id
1 'polypeptide(L)' 'MKVGAKVSWNSSGGTARGIIRQVVRDGKVPNIPVKITGTKEDPAARIEITDNEGKPTGTMVGHKISTLKKSTMDILKMKY' A
#
# COMPACT_ATOMS: atom_id res chain seq x y z
N MET A 1 3.27 6.64 -7.12
CA MET A 1 3.33 5.18 -6.83
C MET A 1 2.47 4.43 -7.82
N LYS A 2 2.85 3.24 -8.17
CA LYS A 2 2.16 2.44 -9.17
C LYS A 2 2.08 0.99 -8.73
N VAL A 3 1.30 0.18 -9.45
CA VAL A 3 1.16 -1.25 -9.18
C VAL A 3 2.53 -1.91 -9.12
N GLY A 4 2.73 -2.75 -8.11
CA GLY A 4 4.00 -3.43 -7.86
C GLY A 4 4.93 -2.69 -6.89
N ALA A 5 4.63 -1.43 -6.55
CA ALA A 5 5.46 -0.67 -5.61
C ALA A 5 5.34 -1.24 -4.20
N LYS A 6 6.47 -1.32 -3.51
CA LYS A 6 6.52 -1.71 -2.09
C LYS A 6 6.34 -0.47 -1.23
N VAL A 7 5.39 -0.52 -0.32
CA VAL A 7 4.99 0.63 0.50
C VAL A 7 4.89 0.25 1.97
N SER A 8 4.88 1.25 2.81
CA SER A 8 4.63 1.09 4.24
C SER A 8 3.72 2.20 4.73
N TRP A 9 3.07 1.95 5.85
CA TRP A 9 2.21 2.93 6.51
C TRP A 9 2.14 2.63 8.00
N ASN A 10 1.74 3.63 8.78
CA ASN A 10 1.55 3.43 10.21
C ASN A 10 0.20 2.76 10.47
N SER A 11 0.22 1.72 11.29
CA SER A 11 -0.99 1.06 11.77
C SER A 11 -1.00 1.05 13.30
N SER A 12 -2.12 0.62 13.89
CA SER A 12 -2.26 0.60 15.34
C SER A 12 -1.23 -0.32 16.04
N GLY A 13 -0.72 -1.32 15.34
CA GLY A 13 0.29 -2.24 15.87
C GLY A 13 1.71 -1.91 15.47
N GLY A 14 1.95 -0.77 14.82
CA GLY A 14 3.28 -0.38 14.33
C GLY A 14 3.26 -0.14 12.83
N THR A 15 4.42 -0.31 12.19
CA THR A 15 4.54 -0.13 10.74
C THR A 15 4.06 -1.37 10.00
N ALA A 16 3.11 -1.19 9.10
CA ALA A 16 2.67 -2.24 8.19
C ALA A 16 3.33 -2.05 6.82
N ARG A 17 3.48 -3.14 6.09
CA ARG A 17 4.10 -3.14 4.75
C ARG A 17 3.25 -3.93 3.78
N GLY A 18 3.35 -3.57 2.51
CA GLY A 18 2.61 -4.26 1.47
C GLY A 18 3.05 -3.89 0.07
N ILE A 19 2.39 -4.50 -0.90
CA ILE A 19 2.64 -4.29 -2.32
C ILE A 19 1.36 -3.73 -2.94
N ILE A 20 1.46 -2.64 -3.69
CA ILE A 20 0.33 -2.06 -4.39
C ILE A 20 -0.11 -3.02 -5.50
N ARG A 21 -1.37 -3.45 -5.45
CA ARG A 21 -1.96 -4.32 -6.46
C ARG A 21 -2.88 -3.58 -7.42
N GLN A 22 -3.44 -2.45 -7.00
CA GLN A 22 -4.31 -1.64 -7.84
C GLN A 22 -4.29 -0.19 -7.36
N VAL A 23 -4.32 0.75 -8.28
CA VAL A 23 -4.45 2.18 -7.98
C VAL A 23 -5.80 2.66 -8.52
N VAL A 24 -6.59 3.28 -7.65
CA VAL A 24 -7.93 3.78 -7.98
C VAL A 24 -7.90 5.30 -7.91
N ARG A 25 -8.09 5.94 -9.07
CA ARG A 25 -8.08 7.41 -9.19
C ARG A 25 -9.46 8.03 -9.22
N ASP A 26 -10.51 7.20 -9.27
CA ASP A 26 -11.88 7.69 -9.31
C ASP A 26 -12.78 6.58 -8.80
N GLY A 27 -13.33 6.78 -7.60
CA GLY A 27 -14.27 5.86 -7.01
C GLY A 27 -13.69 5.03 -5.87
N LYS A 28 -14.42 3.98 -5.53
CA LYS A 28 -14.11 3.13 -4.37
C LYS A 28 -13.13 2.03 -4.71
N VAL A 29 -12.26 1.73 -3.77
CA VAL A 29 -11.35 0.57 -3.86
C VAL A 29 -12.17 -0.71 -3.67
N PRO A 30 -12.15 -1.66 -4.63
CA PRO A 30 -12.93 -2.89 -4.51
C PRO A 30 -12.28 -3.91 -3.59
N ASN A 31 -13.09 -4.84 -3.08
CA ASN A 31 -12.64 -6.06 -2.39
C ASN A 31 -11.73 -5.80 -1.17
N ILE A 32 -12.06 -4.76 -0.40
CA ILE A 32 -11.39 -4.50 0.87
C ILE A 32 -12.43 -4.33 1.97
N PRO A 33 -12.06 -4.59 3.25
CA PRO A 33 -13.02 -4.55 4.35
C PRO A 33 -13.50 -3.15 4.72
N VAL A 34 -12.76 -2.10 4.36
CA VAL A 34 -13.07 -0.72 4.69
C VAL A 34 -13.32 0.06 3.41
N LYS A 35 -14.30 0.98 3.43
CA LYS A 35 -14.57 1.81 2.26
C LYS A 35 -13.54 2.92 2.14
N ILE A 36 -12.75 2.87 1.08
CA ILE A 36 -11.77 3.90 0.75
C ILE A 36 -12.09 4.41 -0.66
N THR A 37 -12.15 5.72 -0.81
CA THR A 37 -12.44 6.35 -2.10
C THR A 37 -11.21 7.10 -2.60
N GLY A 38 -10.80 6.83 -3.83
CA GLY A 38 -9.72 7.56 -4.50
C GLY A 38 -10.26 8.71 -5.33
N THR A 39 -9.45 9.75 -5.48
CA THR A 39 -9.71 10.88 -6.36
C THR A 39 -8.49 11.12 -7.24
N LYS A 40 -8.62 11.98 -8.25
CA LYS A 40 -7.48 12.33 -9.09
C LYS A 40 -6.38 13.02 -8.30
N GLU A 41 -6.76 13.86 -7.34
CA GLU A 41 -5.82 14.60 -6.49
C GLU A 41 -5.18 13.72 -5.42
N ASP A 42 -5.88 12.69 -4.97
CA ASP A 42 -5.41 11.79 -3.94
C ASP A 42 -5.91 10.37 -4.22
N PRO A 43 -5.27 9.65 -5.14
CA PRO A 43 -5.68 8.29 -5.48
C PRO A 43 -5.60 7.35 -4.28
N ALA A 44 -6.41 6.30 -4.32
CA ALA A 44 -6.35 5.23 -3.34
C ALA A 44 -5.68 4.00 -3.95
N ALA A 45 -5.10 3.17 -3.09
CA ALA A 45 -4.45 1.94 -3.51
C ALA A 45 -5.05 0.75 -2.79
N ARG A 46 -5.22 -0.35 -3.52
CA ARG A 46 -5.47 -1.66 -2.93
C ARG A 46 -4.13 -2.34 -2.75
N ILE A 47 -3.85 -2.76 -1.54
CA ILE A 47 -2.52 -3.22 -1.15
C ILE A 47 -2.63 -4.61 -0.56
N GLU A 48 -1.76 -5.50 -0.99
CA GLU A 48 -1.62 -6.81 -0.35
C GLU A 48 -0.57 -6.72 0.75
N ILE A 49 -0.97 -7.04 1.98
CA ILE A 49 -0.07 -7.01 3.12
C ILE A 49 1.01 -8.07 2.95
N THR A 50 2.24 -7.71 3.23
CA THR A 50 3.36 -8.63 3.24
C THR A 50 3.77 -8.95 4.67
N ASP A 51 4.41 -10.11 4.85
CA ASP A 51 4.99 -10.50 6.15
C ASP A 51 6.35 -9.82 6.36
N ASN A 52 7.02 -10.19 7.47
CA ASN A 52 8.33 -9.60 7.81
C ASN A 52 9.42 -9.93 6.78
N GLU A 53 9.21 -10.95 5.97
CA GLU A 53 10.16 -11.35 4.92
C GLU A 53 9.79 -10.73 3.57
N GLY A 54 8.72 -9.94 3.51
CA GLY A 54 8.26 -9.32 2.27
C GLY A 54 7.41 -10.22 1.40
N LYS A 55 6.94 -11.34 1.93
CA LYS A 55 6.10 -12.28 1.16
C LYS A 55 4.62 -11.89 1.26
N PRO A 56 3.86 -11.96 0.15
CA PRO A 56 2.43 -11.67 0.18
C PRO A 56 1.68 -12.63 1.11
N THR A 57 0.72 -12.08 1.85
CA THR A 57 -0.08 -12.85 2.82
C THR A 57 -1.48 -13.17 2.31
N GLY A 58 -1.91 -12.56 1.23
CA GLY A 58 -3.28 -12.68 0.73
C GLY A 58 -4.27 -11.71 1.37
N THR A 59 -3.86 -10.98 2.40
CA THR A 59 -4.73 -9.99 3.06
C THR A 59 -4.68 -8.68 2.29
N MET A 60 -5.85 -8.18 1.90
CA MET A 60 -5.97 -6.93 1.13
C MET A 60 -6.47 -5.81 2.02
N VAL A 61 -5.87 -4.63 1.86
CA VAL A 61 -6.30 -3.40 2.54
C VAL A 61 -6.31 -2.26 1.54
N GLY A 62 -6.93 -1.15 1.91
CA GLY A 62 -6.96 0.06 1.10
C GLY A 62 -6.43 1.24 1.88
N HIS A 63 -5.64 2.08 1.22
CA HIS A 63 -5.15 3.33 1.78
C HIS A 63 -5.06 4.38 0.69
N LYS A 64 -5.22 5.64 1.06
CA LYS A 64 -4.91 6.73 0.14
C LYS A 64 -3.40 6.83 -0.06
N ILE A 65 -2.98 7.09 -1.29
CA ILE A 65 -1.55 7.12 -1.62
C ILE A 65 -0.81 8.17 -0.78
N SER A 66 -1.46 9.27 -0.44
CA SER A 66 -0.86 10.32 0.39
C SER A 66 -0.43 9.82 1.78
N THR A 67 -1.00 8.71 2.27
CA THR A 67 -0.65 8.13 3.56
C THR A 67 0.44 7.08 3.48
N LEU A 68 0.88 6.73 2.29
CA LEU A 68 1.86 5.67 2.07
C LEU A 68 3.27 6.24 1.96
N LYS A 69 4.25 5.42 2.32
CA LYS A 69 5.67 5.72 2.16
C LYS A 69 6.33 4.58 1.41
N LYS A 70 7.39 4.87 0.67
CA LYS A 70 8.20 3.80 0.08
C LYS A 70 8.82 2.98 1.21
N SER A 71 8.89 1.67 0.99
CA SER A 71 9.51 0.78 1.97
C SER A 71 10.98 1.17 2.19
N THR A 72 11.38 1.28 3.47
CA THR A 72 12.76 1.62 3.82
C THR A 72 13.75 0.57 3.35
N MET A 73 13.33 -0.68 3.16
CA MET A 73 14.19 -1.73 2.65
C MET A 73 14.67 -1.43 1.21
N ASP A 74 13.82 -0.82 0.40
CA ASP A 74 14.23 -0.41 -0.95
C ASP A 74 15.29 0.68 -0.91
N ILE A 75 15.18 1.60 0.03
CA ILE A 75 16.18 2.66 0.21
C ILE A 75 17.53 2.07 0.60
N LEU A 76 17.54 1.11 1.51
CA LEU A 76 18.79 0.45 1.94
C LEU A 76 19.45 -0.30 0.80
N LYS A 77 18.67 -0.96 -0.05
CA LYS A 77 19.22 -1.64 -1.23
C LYS A 77 19.86 -0.69 -2.22
N MET A 78 19.35 0.51 -2.34
CA MET A 78 19.85 1.50 -3.28
C MET A 78 21.22 2.07 -2.87
N LYS A 79 21.61 1.92 -1.63
CA LYS A 79 22.90 2.40 -1.14
C LYS A 79 24.04 1.44 -1.45
N TYR A 80 23.74 0.23 -1.76
CA TYR A 80 24.72 -0.81 -1.99
C TYR A 80 24.55 -1.46 -3.35
#